data_cda8e356f3b4a7bb8c107973d97654c8
#
_entry.id   cda8e356f3b4a7bb8c107973d97654c8
#
_cell.length_a   1.000
_cell.length_b   1.000
_cell.length_c   1.000
_cell.angle_alpha   90.00
_cell.angle_beta   90.00
_cell.angle_gamma   90.00
#
_symmetry.space_group_name_H-M   'P 1'
#
loop_
_entity.id
_entity.type
_entity.pdbx_description
1 polymer ?
#
loop_
_entity_poly.entity_id
_entity_poly.type
_entity_poly.pdbx_seq_one_letter_code
_entity_poly.pdbx_strand_id
1 'polypeptide(L)'
;LSDFMVGAVYNYRRNFYIFRDLQQKKIWSYESPAKPVNKIAGSNVLVVGLGHIGSAFAKKMYALGANIYGIRQNLTQKPIYVKEIYSLERLNDILEQMDYVALCLPDMPRPVLAKEQFKLMKSTALIINTARGGLINTDDLAEALHNKEIGGAVLDTTIPDPLPNNHPLWQEENCILTFHNASGYGIEDLSKMTEEIILTNVRNYLNGDDLLNLVKY
;
A
#
# COMPACT_ATOMS: atom_id res chain seq x y z
N LEU A 1 6.60 -4.61 -6.93
CA LEU A 1 5.79 -4.05 -5.83
C LEU A 1 4.53 -3.35 -6.33
N SER A 2 4.61 -2.38 -7.23
CA SER A 2 3.41 -1.63 -7.68
C SER A 2 2.35 -2.51 -8.34
N ASP A 3 2.72 -3.60 -9.03
CA ASP A 3 1.77 -4.57 -9.59
C ASP A 3 1.06 -5.37 -8.49
N PHE A 4 1.83 -5.78 -7.48
CA PHE A 4 1.28 -6.42 -6.29
C PHE A 4 0.24 -5.52 -5.60
N MET A 5 0.55 -4.23 -5.40
CA MET A 5 -0.37 -3.27 -4.78
C MET A 5 -1.68 -3.13 -5.58
N VAL A 6 -1.61 -3.07 -6.92
CA VAL A 6 -2.81 -3.05 -7.78
C VAL A 6 -3.58 -4.37 -7.65
N GLY A 7 -2.88 -5.50 -7.67
CA GLY A 7 -3.46 -6.83 -7.44
C GLY A 7 -4.16 -6.93 -6.08
N ALA A 8 -3.56 -6.36 -5.02
CA ALA A 8 -4.13 -6.30 -3.68
C ALA A 8 -5.45 -5.51 -3.66
N VAL A 9 -5.51 -4.34 -4.33
CA VAL A 9 -6.74 -3.55 -4.50
C VAL A 9 -7.83 -4.39 -5.18
N TYR A 10 -7.51 -5.06 -6.28
CA TYR A 10 -8.49 -5.90 -6.99
C TYR A 10 -8.91 -7.11 -6.15
N ASN A 11 -7.96 -7.81 -5.53
CA ASN A 11 -8.26 -8.96 -4.68
C ASN A 11 -9.28 -8.59 -3.60
N TYR A 12 -9.03 -7.48 -2.90
CA TYR A 12 -9.93 -6.99 -1.85
C TYR A 12 -11.27 -6.50 -2.42
N ARG A 13 -11.26 -5.60 -3.41
CA ARG A 13 -12.48 -4.99 -3.94
C ARG A 13 -13.36 -5.93 -4.73
N ARG A 14 -12.80 -6.98 -5.32
CA ARG A 14 -13.54 -8.02 -6.06
C ARG A 14 -13.83 -9.24 -5.21
N ASN A 15 -13.49 -9.22 -3.91
CA ASN A 15 -13.75 -10.29 -2.97
C ASN A 15 -13.11 -11.65 -3.36
N PHE A 16 -11.99 -11.67 -4.08
CA PHE A 16 -11.35 -12.92 -4.51
C PHE A 16 -10.94 -13.79 -3.33
N TYR A 17 -10.50 -13.20 -2.22
CA TYR A 17 -10.19 -13.91 -0.99
C TYR A 17 -11.42 -14.63 -0.41
N ILE A 18 -12.60 -13.97 -0.41
CA ILE A 18 -13.86 -14.58 0.03
C ILE A 18 -14.26 -15.74 -0.88
N PHE A 19 -14.18 -15.55 -2.21
CA PHE A 19 -14.51 -16.60 -3.16
C PHE A 19 -13.54 -17.78 -3.04
N ARG A 20 -12.27 -17.54 -2.73
CA ARG A 20 -11.31 -18.61 -2.47
C ARG A 20 -11.70 -19.44 -1.25
N ASP A 21 -12.14 -18.80 -0.16
CA ASP A 21 -12.60 -19.47 1.06
C ASP A 21 -13.88 -20.29 0.80
N LEU A 22 -14.85 -19.73 0.07
CA LEU A 22 -16.05 -20.45 -0.34
C LEU A 22 -15.70 -21.67 -1.20
N GLN A 23 -14.76 -21.53 -2.14
CA GLN A 23 -14.27 -22.65 -2.95
C GLN A 23 -13.68 -23.77 -2.09
N GLN A 24 -12.85 -23.43 -1.09
CA GLN A 24 -12.28 -24.42 -0.16
C GLN A 24 -13.37 -25.18 0.62
N LYS A 25 -14.42 -24.47 1.00
CA LYS A 25 -15.58 -25.01 1.71
C LYS A 25 -16.57 -25.73 0.77
N LYS A 26 -16.34 -25.75 -0.56
CA LYS A 26 -17.22 -26.29 -1.61
C LYS A 26 -18.62 -25.65 -1.58
N ILE A 27 -18.72 -24.38 -1.24
CA ILE A 27 -19.96 -23.62 -1.18
C ILE A 27 -20.12 -22.85 -2.50
N TRP A 28 -21.17 -23.16 -3.26
CA TRP A 28 -21.63 -22.37 -4.40
C TRP A 28 -22.84 -21.56 -3.97
N SER A 29 -22.66 -20.27 -3.71
CA SER A 29 -23.73 -19.39 -3.26
C SER A 29 -23.96 -18.26 -4.27
N TYR A 30 -25.21 -18.02 -4.61
CA TYR A 30 -25.65 -16.83 -5.35
C TYR A 30 -25.90 -15.65 -4.41
N GLU A 31 -26.21 -15.92 -3.14
CA GLU A 31 -26.27 -14.95 -2.07
C GLU A 31 -24.85 -14.78 -1.48
N SER A 32 -24.07 -13.95 -2.12
CA SER A 32 -22.68 -13.77 -1.71
C SER A 32 -22.61 -12.97 -0.39
N PRO A 33 -21.84 -13.44 0.62
CA PRO A 33 -21.46 -12.62 1.77
C PRO A 33 -20.49 -11.52 1.36
N ALA A 34 -20.19 -11.41 0.06
CA ALA A 34 -19.26 -10.46 -0.49
C ALA A 34 -19.70 -9.02 -0.23
N LYS A 35 -18.75 -8.19 0.17
CA LYS A 35 -18.95 -6.75 0.33
C LYS A 35 -19.33 -6.11 -1.00
N PRO A 36 -20.06 -4.99 -1.00
CA PRO A 36 -20.37 -4.26 -2.24
C PRO A 36 -19.11 -3.98 -3.05
N VAL A 37 -19.17 -4.32 -4.34
CA VAL A 37 -18.04 -4.10 -5.26
C VAL A 37 -18.05 -2.66 -5.70
N ASN A 38 -17.04 -1.89 -5.27
CA ASN A 38 -16.83 -0.52 -5.72
C ASN A 38 -15.90 -0.48 -6.93
N LYS A 39 -16.21 0.41 -7.87
CA LYS A 39 -15.33 0.68 -9.02
C LYS A 39 -14.06 1.40 -8.55
N ILE A 40 -12.93 1.12 -9.19
CA ILE A 40 -11.69 1.90 -9.00
C ILE A 40 -11.83 3.25 -9.69
N ALA A 41 -12.44 3.27 -10.87
CA ALA A 41 -12.68 4.52 -11.61
C ALA A 41 -13.53 5.49 -10.78
N GLY A 42 -13.02 6.72 -10.64
CA GLY A 42 -13.61 7.79 -9.85
C GLY A 42 -13.29 7.73 -8.34
N SER A 43 -12.65 6.67 -7.84
CA SER A 43 -12.22 6.61 -6.43
C SER A 43 -11.03 7.54 -6.14
N ASN A 44 -10.89 7.97 -4.90
CA ASN A 44 -9.78 8.78 -4.42
C ASN A 44 -8.69 7.89 -3.80
N VAL A 45 -7.49 7.98 -4.32
CA VAL A 45 -6.32 7.20 -3.90
C VAL A 45 -5.27 8.14 -3.34
N LEU A 46 -4.95 8.01 -2.06
CA LEU A 46 -3.83 8.68 -1.43
C LEU A 46 -2.59 7.79 -1.49
N VAL A 47 -1.52 8.29 -2.07
CA VAL A 47 -0.20 7.65 -2.06
C VAL A 47 0.70 8.42 -1.11
N VAL A 48 0.96 7.83 0.05
CA VAL A 48 1.83 8.40 1.08
C VAL A 48 3.27 8.02 0.78
N GLY A 49 3.97 8.93 0.07
CA GLY A 49 5.30 8.71 -0.47
C GLY A 49 5.32 8.51 -1.98
N LEU A 50 5.42 9.61 -2.75
CA LEU A 50 5.56 9.58 -4.21
C LEU A 50 7.04 9.39 -4.66
N GLY A 51 7.71 8.37 -4.12
CA GLY A 51 8.99 7.86 -4.60
C GLY A 51 8.81 6.93 -5.81
N HIS A 52 9.81 6.10 -6.14
CA HIS A 52 9.74 5.19 -7.31
C HIS A 52 8.54 4.24 -7.25
N ILE A 53 8.34 3.55 -6.13
CA ILE A 53 7.23 2.58 -5.97
C ILE A 53 5.89 3.30 -5.95
N GLY A 54 5.75 4.33 -5.10
CA GLY A 54 4.50 5.08 -4.98
C GLY A 54 4.08 5.75 -6.28
N SER A 55 5.02 6.33 -7.04
CA SER A 55 4.75 6.92 -8.36
C SER A 55 4.33 5.86 -9.39
N ALA A 56 4.95 4.68 -9.38
CA ALA A 56 4.57 3.58 -10.27
C ALA A 56 3.14 3.06 -9.94
N PHE A 57 2.81 2.91 -8.66
CA PHE A 57 1.46 2.56 -8.23
C PHE A 57 0.45 3.64 -8.60
N ALA A 58 0.75 4.91 -8.32
CA ALA A 58 -0.09 6.06 -8.65
C ALA A 58 -0.43 6.12 -10.15
N LYS A 59 0.56 5.93 -11.03
CA LYS A 59 0.35 5.89 -12.49
C LYS A 59 -0.62 4.77 -12.91
N LYS A 60 -0.48 3.58 -12.33
CA LYS A 60 -1.36 2.44 -12.62
C LYS A 60 -2.79 2.71 -12.17
N MET A 61 -2.96 3.23 -10.95
CA MET A 61 -4.28 3.58 -10.43
C MET A 61 -4.93 4.72 -11.23
N TYR A 62 -4.15 5.72 -11.67
CA TYR A 62 -4.62 6.76 -12.58
C TYR A 62 -5.11 6.19 -13.92
N ALA A 63 -4.37 5.27 -14.51
CA ALA A 63 -4.77 4.58 -15.75
C ALA A 63 -6.07 3.77 -15.59
N LEU A 64 -6.39 3.33 -14.36
CA LEU A 64 -7.65 2.68 -14.02
C LEU A 64 -8.79 3.67 -13.71
N GLY A 65 -8.54 4.98 -13.90
CA GLY A 65 -9.52 6.05 -13.76
C GLY A 65 -9.68 6.58 -12.31
N ALA A 66 -8.76 6.29 -11.41
CA ALA A 66 -8.78 6.84 -10.05
C ALA A 66 -8.27 8.30 -10.03
N ASN A 67 -8.73 9.07 -9.04
CA ASN A 67 -8.20 10.38 -8.69
C ASN A 67 -7.02 10.19 -7.74
N ILE A 68 -5.83 10.63 -8.12
CA ILE A 68 -4.62 10.43 -7.34
C ILE A 68 -4.29 11.66 -6.51
N TYR A 69 -4.08 11.43 -5.22
CA TYR A 69 -3.54 12.38 -4.26
C TYR A 69 -2.21 11.86 -3.74
N GLY A 70 -1.27 12.73 -3.46
CA GLY A 70 0.06 12.30 -3.03
C GLY A 70 0.59 13.05 -1.82
N ILE A 71 1.35 12.35 -0.99
CA ILE A 71 2.17 12.98 0.05
C ILE A 71 3.64 12.85 -0.34
N ARG A 72 4.37 13.98 -0.29
CA ARG A 72 5.81 14.02 -0.51
C ARG A 72 6.42 15.27 0.11
N GLN A 73 7.73 15.23 0.37
CA GLN A 73 8.44 16.40 0.94
C GLN A 73 8.54 17.56 -0.04
N ASN A 74 8.92 17.29 -1.28
CA ASN A 74 9.04 18.33 -2.30
C ASN A 74 7.70 18.56 -3.00
N LEU A 75 7.06 19.71 -2.71
CA LEU A 75 5.76 20.08 -3.25
C LEU A 75 5.82 20.83 -4.60
N THR A 76 7.01 21.15 -5.10
CA THR A 76 7.15 21.97 -6.33
C THR A 76 6.95 21.17 -7.63
N GLN A 77 7.11 19.84 -7.57
CA GLN A 77 7.02 18.97 -8.74
C GLN A 77 5.82 18.03 -8.63
N LYS A 78 4.67 18.51 -9.09
CA LYS A 78 3.46 17.70 -9.15
C LYS A 78 3.39 16.96 -10.48
N PRO A 79 3.37 15.59 -10.45
CA PRO A 79 3.18 14.82 -11.67
C PRO A 79 1.80 15.05 -12.28
N ILE A 80 1.69 15.01 -13.62
CA ILE A 80 0.44 15.29 -14.34
C ILE A 80 -0.72 14.35 -13.96
N TYR A 81 -0.40 13.12 -13.55
CA TYR A 81 -1.39 12.13 -13.12
C TYR A 81 -1.82 12.27 -11.65
N VAL A 82 -1.25 13.23 -10.91
CA VAL A 82 -1.61 13.53 -9.52
C VAL A 82 -2.46 14.79 -9.47
N LYS A 83 -3.63 14.68 -8.86
CA LYS A 83 -4.58 15.79 -8.72
C LYS A 83 -4.04 16.86 -7.79
N GLU A 84 -3.59 16.44 -6.60
CA GLU A 84 -3.00 17.31 -5.59
C GLU A 84 -1.89 16.61 -4.82
N ILE A 85 -0.91 17.39 -4.33
CA ILE A 85 0.15 16.92 -3.45
C ILE A 85 0.13 17.71 -2.16
N TYR A 86 0.45 16.99 -1.06
CA TYR A 86 0.46 17.53 0.31
C TYR A 86 1.75 17.17 1.02
N SER A 87 2.08 17.91 2.06
CA SER A 87 3.08 17.49 3.05
C SER A 87 2.48 16.48 4.02
N LEU A 88 3.32 15.78 4.76
CA LEU A 88 2.86 14.73 5.70
C LEU A 88 2.02 15.31 6.85
N GLU A 89 2.29 16.54 7.26
CA GLU A 89 1.55 17.26 8.31
C GLU A 89 0.08 17.48 7.94
N ARG A 90 -0.24 17.48 6.63
CA ARG A 90 -1.59 17.64 6.12
C ARG A 90 -2.35 16.32 5.95
N LEU A 91 -1.77 15.19 6.41
CA LEU A 91 -2.38 13.86 6.25
C LEU A 91 -3.80 13.83 6.81
N ASN A 92 -4.00 14.32 8.03
CA ASN A 92 -5.30 14.26 8.70
C ASN A 92 -6.40 15.06 7.97
N ASP A 93 -6.04 16.12 7.25
CA ASP A 93 -6.99 16.98 6.55
C ASP A 93 -7.63 16.31 5.33
N ILE A 94 -7.03 15.25 4.83
CA ILE A 94 -7.43 14.64 3.55
C ILE A 94 -7.95 13.20 3.69
N LEU A 95 -7.71 12.53 4.84
CA LEU A 95 -8.05 11.11 5.02
C LEU A 95 -9.54 10.81 4.84
N GLU A 96 -10.44 11.70 5.27
CA GLU A 96 -11.90 11.52 5.17
C GLU A 96 -12.42 11.38 3.74
N GLN A 97 -11.67 11.86 2.75
CA GLN A 97 -12.04 11.82 1.34
C GLN A 97 -11.49 10.58 0.62
N MET A 98 -10.58 9.84 1.25
CA MET A 98 -9.82 8.78 0.59
C MET A 98 -10.53 7.43 0.63
N ASP A 99 -10.58 6.76 -0.51
CA ASP A 99 -11.09 5.39 -0.64
C ASP A 99 -9.97 4.36 -0.49
N TYR A 100 -8.74 4.76 -0.83
CA TYR A 100 -7.52 3.96 -0.71
C TYR A 100 -6.40 4.81 -0.13
N VAL A 101 -5.66 4.22 0.82
CA VAL A 101 -4.44 4.83 1.39
C VAL A 101 -3.30 3.83 1.24
N ALA A 102 -2.34 4.17 0.37
CA ALA A 102 -1.18 3.33 0.09
C ALA A 102 0.08 3.94 0.72
N LEU A 103 0.74 3.18 1.60
CA LEU A 103 1.96 3.60 2.26
C LEU A 103 3.18 3.17 1.44
N CYS A 104 4.01 4.15 1.07
CA CYS A 104 5.20 3.99 0.24
C CYS A 104 6.39 4.81 0.79
N LEU A 105 6.43 5.01 2.10
CA LEU A 105 7.52 5.70 2.81
C LEU A 105 8.59 4.71 3.29
N PRO A 106 9.83 5.16 3.52
CA PRO A 106 10.78 4.43 4.35
C PRO A 106 10.26 4.33 5.79
N ASP A 107 10.99 3.63 6.64
CA ASP A 107 10.67 3.55 8.05
C ASP A 107 10.68 4.95 8.70
N MET A 108 9.76 5.17 9.64
CA MET A 108 9.54 6.46 10.29
C MET A 108 9.68 6.30 11.81
N PRO A 109 10.12 7.36 12.52
CA PRO A 109 10.28 7.32 13.99
C PRO A 109 8.97 7.06 14.75
N ARG A 110 7.83 7.31 14.10
CA ARG A 110 6.48 7.09 14.65
C ARG A 110 5.57 6.56 13.54
N PRO A 111 4.52 5.80 13.88
CA PRO A 111 3.51 5.39 12.93
C PRO A 111 2.87 6.59 12.22
N VAL A 112 2.64 6.45 10.92
CA VAL A 112 1.91 7.42 10.09
C VAL A 112 0.41 7.24 10.26
N LEU A 113 -0.02 6.00 10.45
CA LEU A 113 -1.42 5.63 10.71
C LEU A 113 -1.52 4.94 12.08
N ALA A 114 -2.34 5.51 12.94
CA ALA A 114 -2.66 5.02 14.27
C ALA A 114 -4.16 5.29 14.56
N LYS A 115 -4.61 5.06 15.75
CA LYS A 115 -6.01 5.14 16.18
C LYS A 115 -6.73 6.42 15.72
N GLU A 116 -6.06 7.57 15.82
CA GLU A 116 -6.67 8.85 15.42
C GLU A 116 -6.89 8.94 13.91
N GLN A 117 -5.92 8.47 13.10
CA GLN A 117 -6.02 8.48 11.65
C GLN A 117 -7.13 7.54 11.15
N PHE A 118 -7.28 6.37 11.78
CA PHE A 118 -8.33 5.42 11.40
C PHE A 118 -9.73 6.01 11.57
N LYS A 119 -9.97 6.76 12.65
CA LYS A 119 -11.25 7.46 12.89
C LYS A 119 -11.59 8.54 11.87
N LEU A 120 -10.57 9.11 11.22
CA LEU A 120 -10.75 10.11 10.15
C LEU A 120 -11.01 9.48 8.78
N MET A 121 -10.76 8.19 8.62
CA MET A 121 -10.92 7.49 7.34
C MET A 121 -12.39 7.10 7.12
N LYS A 122 -12.73 6.86 5.85
CA LYS A 122 -14.03 6.26 5.52
C LYS A 122 -14.12 4.85 6.08
N SER A 123 -15.28 4.46 6.60
CA SER A 123 -15.56 3.07 7.00
C SER A 123 -15.47 2.06 5.84
N THR A 124 -15.34 2.52 4.60
CA THR A 124 -15.12 1.71 3.41
C THR A 124 -13.68 1.79 2.89
N ALA A 125 -12.81 2.57 3.52
CA ALA A 125 -11.44 2.78 3.05
C ALA A 125 -10.60 1.51 3.15
N LEU A 126 -9.69 1.33 2.19
CA LEU A 126 -8.71 0.25 2.17
C LEU A 126 -7.31 0.82 2.37
N ILE A 127 -6.59 0.28 3.34
CA ILE A 127 -5.17 0.56 3.56
C ILE A 127 -4.33 -0.49 2.83
N ILE A 128 -3.24 -0.06 2.18
CA ILE A 128 -2.24 -0.93 1.56
C ILE A 128 -0.87 -0.57 2.12
N ASN A 129 -0.22 -1.51 2.80
CA ASN A 129 1.14 -1.33 3.30
C ASN A 129 2.05 -2.45 2.79
N THR A 130 2.86 -2.12 1.79
CA THR A 130 3.93 -2.98 1.26
C THR A 130 5.31 -2.35 1.49
N ALA A 131 5.40 -1.40 2.41
CA ALA A 131 6.61 -0.64 2.68
C ALA A 131 7.29 -1.12 3.97
N ARG A 132 6.89 -0.60 5.13
CA ARG A 132 7.45 -0.96 6.45
C ARG A 132 6.33 -1.09 7.47
N GLY A 133 6.43 -2.10 8.34
CA GLY A 133 5.44 -2.34 9.39
C GLY A 133 5.27 -1.16 10.34
N GLY A 134 6.37 -0.48 10.70
CA GLY A 134 6.38 0.69 11.59
C GLY A 134 5.59 1.90 11.13
N LEU A 135 5.14 1.92 9.88
CA LEU A 135 4.26 2.99 9.37
C LEU A 135 2.84 2.90 9.92
N ILE A 136 2.45 1.77 10.48
CA ILE A 136 1.12 1.53 11.06
C ILE A 136 1.29 1.04 12.51
N ASN A 137 0.50 1.59 13.43
CA ASN A 137 0.33 0.94 14.72
C ASN A 137 -0.53 -0.32 14.52
N THR A 138 0.09 -1.48 14.67
CA THR A 138 -0.52 -2.78 14.34
C THR A 138 -1.70 -3.12 15.26
N ASP A 139 -1.60 -2.79 16.56
CA ASP A 139 -2.66 -3.04 17.55
C ASP A 139 -3.87 -2.13 17.30
N ASP A 140 -3.64 -0.84 17.08
CA ASP A 140 -4.70 0.13 16.74
C ASP A 140 -5.41 -0.25 15.45
N LEU A 141 -4.67 -0.79 14.46
CA LEU A 141 -5.25 -1.28 13.21
C LEU A 141 -6.17 -2.47 13.45
N ALA A 142 -5.75 -3.43 14.29
CA ALA A 142 -6.59 -4.58 14.62
C ALA A 142 -7.90 -4.13 15.28
N GLU A 143 -7.84 -3.18 16.23
CA GLU A 143 -9.02 -2.58 16.85
C GLU A 143 -9.92 -1.89 15.83
N ALA A 144 -9.35 -1.08 14.93
CA ALA A 144 -10.10 -0.34 13.91
C ALA A 144 -10.80 -1.28 12.90
N LEU A 145 -10.15 -2.38 12.51
CA LEU A 145 -10.73 -3.39 11.63
C LEU A 145 -11.87 -4.15 12.32
N HIS A 146 -11.67 -4.56 13.57
CA HIS A 146 -12.67 -5.25 14.39
C HIS A 146 -13.92 -4.40 14.57
N ASN A 147 -13.74 -3.13 14.88
CA ASN A 147 -14.82 -2.16 15.08
C ASN A 147 -15.44 -1.64 13.76
N LYS A 148 -14.92 -2.08 12.62
CA LYS A 148 -15.35 -1.62 11.28
C LYS A 148 -15.23 -0.10 11.08
N GLU A 149 -14.26 0.52 11.76
CA GLU A 149 -13.93 1.94 11.58
C GLU A 149 -13.37 2.18 10.17
N ILE A 150 -12.67 1.19 9.61
CA ILE A 150 -12.19 1.17 8.22
C ILE A 150 -12.66 -0.08 7.48
N GLY A 151 -12.65 -0.03 6.16
CA GLY A 151 -13.14 -1.11 5.32
C GLY A 151 -12.24 -2.34 5.32
N GLY A 152 -10.93 -2.15 5.36
CA GLY A 152 -9.96 -3.25 5.40
C GLY A 152 -8.52 -2.83 5.23
N ALA A 153 -7.62 -3.82 5.27
CA ALA A 153 -6.20 -3.63 5.07
C ALA A 153 -5.58 -4.77 4.25
N VAL A 154 -4.55 -4.44 3.47
CA VAL A 154 -3.63 -5.40 2.85
C VAL A 154 -2.23 -5.06 3.34
N LEU A 155 -1.64 -5.97 4.11
CA LEU A 155 -0.38 -5.76 4.79
C LEU A 155 0.63 -6.82 4.33
N ASP A 156 1.75 -6.36 3.81
CA ASP A 156 2.89 -7.21 3.53
C ASP A 156 3.89 -7.22 4.68
N THR A 157 3.85 -6.17 5.51
CA THR A 157 4.74 -5.97 6.66
C THR A 157 3.94 -5.52 7.88
N THR A 158 4.35 -5.96 9.07
CA THR A 158 3.74 -5.62 10.37
C THR A 158 4.82 -5.29 11.39
N ILE A 159 4.45 -4.81 12.57
CA ILE A 159 5.32 -4.79 13.74
C ILE A 159 4.58 -5.51 14.89
N PRO A 160 5.19 -6.55 15.46
CA PRO A 160 6.46 -7.20 15.07
C PRO A 160 6.35 -7.92 13.70
N ASP A 161 7.51 -8.18 13.06
CA ASP A 161 7.65 -8.98 11.86
C ASP A 161 8.64 -10.13 12.16
N PRO A 162 8.22 -11.41 12.19
CA PRO A 162 6.88 -11.93 11.90
C PRO A 162 5.81 -11.53 12.94
N LEU A 163 4.56 -11.45 12.49
CA LEU A 163 3.41 -11.22 13.38
C LEU A 163 3.20 -12.43 14.30
N PRO A 164 3.09 -12.24 15.64
CA PRO A 164 2.85 -13.34 16.58
C PRO A 164 1.56 -14.11 16.27
N ASN A 165 1.59 -15.43 16.43
CA ASN A 165 0.47 -16.32 16.09
C ASN A 165 -0.84 -16.02 16.86
N ASN A 166 -0.74 -15.38 18.03
CA ASN A 166 -1.88 -14.99 18.86
C ASN A 166 -2.37 -13.56 18.60
N HIS A 167 -1.80 -12.85 17.62
CA HIS A 167 -2.20 -11.48 17.33
C HIS A 167 -3.62 -11.41 16.73
N PRO A 168 -4.50 -10.46 17.17
CA PRO A 168 -5.87 -10.36 16.68
C PRO A 168 -6.01 -10.21 15.17
N LEU A 169 -5.08 -9.55 14.48
CA LEU A 169 -5.11 -9.38 13.02
C LEU A 169 -5.28 -10.68 12.22
N TRP A 170 -4.86 -11.84 12.76
CA TRP A 170 -5.05 -13.13 12.09
C TRP A 170 -6.53 -13.52 11.94
N GLN A 171 -7.40 -12.97 12.80
CA GLN A 171 -8.83 -13.29 12.82
C GLN A 171 -9.67 -12.25 12.07
N GLU A 172 -9.07 -11.14 11.65
CA GLU A 172 -9.80 -10.09 10.95
C GLU A 172 -10.04 -10.45 9.48
N GLU A 173 -11.28 -10.82 9.15
CA GLU A 173 -11.69 -11.22 7.79
C GLU A 173 -11.50 -10.11 6.74
N ASN A 174 -11.36 -8.86 7.17
CA ASN A 174 -11.13 -7.70 6.31
C ASN A 174 -9.64 -7.31 6.24
N CYS A 175 -8.73 -8.16 6.74
CA CYS A 175 -7.29 -8.02 6.65
C CYS A 175 -6.69 -9.12 5.77
N ILE A 176 -5.87 -8.74 4.80
CA ILE A 176 -5.08 -9.68 4.00
C ILE A 176 -3.61 -9.51 4.39
N LEU A 177 -2.99 -10.59 4.87
CA LEU A 177 -1.58 -10.64 5.20
C LEU A 177 -0.81 -11.41 4.13
N THR A 178 0.37 -10.92 3.70
CA THR A 178 1.16 -11.52 2.61
C THR A 178 2.62 -11.80 2.98
N PHE A 179 2.95 -11.73 4.25
CA PHE A 179 4.14 -12.29 4.89
C PHE A 179 5.47 -11.82 4.29
N HIS A 180 5.59 -10.52 4.01
CA HIS A 180 6.78 -9.84 3.47
C HIS A 180 7.21 -10.40 2.10
N ASN A 181 6.24 -10.76 1.27
CA ASN A 181 6.46 -11.39 -0.05
C ASN A 181 6.02 -10.52 -1.25
N ALA A 182 5.60 -9.28 -1.02
CA ALA A 182 5.08 -8.40 -2.09
C ALA A 182 6.11 -8.11 -3.20
N SER A 183 7.41 -8.17 -2.90
CA SER A 183 8.47 -8.00 -3.91
C SER A 183 8.65 -9.23 -4.80
N GLY A 184 8.14 -10.40 -4.37
CA GLY A 184 8.36 -11.69 -5.02
C GLY A 184 9.79 -12.20 -4.85
N TYR A 185 9.94 -13.51 -4.65
CA TYR A 185 11.24 -14.18 -4.71
C TYR A 185 11.41 -14.78 -6.12
N GLY A 186 12.63 -14.61 -6.69
CA GLY A 186 12.98 -15.24 -7.97
C GLY A 186 12.40 -14.59 -9.21
N ILE A 187 12.05 -13.29 -9.15
CA ILE A 187 11.75 -12.54 -10.37
C ILE A 187 13.06 -12.30 -11.12
N GLU A 188 13.25 -13.02 -12.22
CA GLU A 188 14.44 -12.96 -13.06
C GLU A 188 14.77 -11.52 -13.53
N ASP A 189 13.72 -10.75 -13.86
CA ASP A 189 13.86 -9.35 -14.26
C ASP A 189 14.42 -8.46 -13.13
N LEU A 190 14.09 -8.73 -11.87
CA LEU A 190 14.60 -7.95 -10.73
C LEU A 190 16.11 -8.16 -10.55
N SER A 191 16.57 -9.39 -10.71
CA SER A 191 18.02 -9.70 -10.67
C SER A 191 18.77 -9.00 -11.79
N LYS A 192 18.25 -9.01 -13.00
CA LYS A 192 18.84 -8.31 -14.16
C LYS A 192 18.90 -6.80 -13.95
N MET A 193 17.80 -6.18 -13.49
CA MET A 193 17.76 -4.74 -13.19
C MET A 193 18.77 -4.35 -12.11
N THR A 194 18.91 -5.18 -11.07
CA THR A 194 19.89 -4.94 -10.00
C THR A 194 21.32 -5.04 -10.54
N GLU A 195 21.62 -6.06 -11.36
CA GLU A 195 22.91 -6.23 -12.01
C GLU A 195 23.25 -5.04 -12.91
N GLU A 196 22.32 -4.56 -13.72
CA GLU A 196 22.51 -3.38 -14.58
C GLU A 196 22.84 -2.12 -13.77
N ILE A 197 22.16 -1.88 -12.65
CA ILE A 197 22.44 -0.74 -11.76
C ILE A 197 23.82 -0.87 -11.14
N ILE A 198 24.21 -2.06 -10.66
CA ILE A 198 25.53 -2.32 -10.08
C ILE A 198 26.62 -2.08 -11.13
N LEU A 199 26.50 -2.68 -12.31
CA LEU A 199 27.48 -2.53 -13.39
C LEU A 199 27.60 -1.06 -13.84
N THR A 200 26.48 -0.35 -13.92
CA THR A 200 26.48 1.08 -14.27
C THR A 200 27.21 1.89 -13.21
N ASN A 201 26.90 1.67 -11.92
CA ASN A 201 27.57 2.38 -10.85
C ASN A 201 29.06 2.07 -10.73
N VAL A 202 29.49 0.83 -11.00
CA VAL A 202 30.91 0.49 -11.06
C VAL A 202 31.60 1.26 -12.18
N ARG A 203 31.00 1.33 -13.38
CA ARG A 203 31.56 2.10 -14.51
C ARG A 203 31.63 3.60 -14.17
N ASN A 204 30.53 4.16 -13.65
CA ASN A 204 30.46 5.57 -13.25
C ASN A 204 31.55 5.90 -12.22
N TYR A 205 31.71 5.05 -11.20
CA TYR A 205 32.74 5.24 -10.18
C TYR A 205 34.15 5.25 -10.77
N LEU A 206 34.45 4.32 -11.68
CA LEU A 206 35.78 4.24 -12.34
C LEU A 206 36.03 5.44 -13.25
N ASN A 207 34.99 6.03 -13.85
CA ASN A 207 35.10 7.19 -14.72
C ASN A 207 35.05 8.53 -13.98
N GLY A 208 34.70 8.55 -12.69
CA GLY A 208 34.48 9.77 -11.92
C GLY A 208 33.11 10.44 -12.21
N ASP A 209 32.16 9.67 -12.77
CA ASP A 209 30.79 10.13 -13.06
C ASP A 209 29.88 9.99 -11.83
N ASP A 210 28.70 10.64 -11.87
CA ASP A 210 27.69 10.56 -10.83
C ASP A 210 27.10 9.13 -10.70
N LEU A 211 26.95 8.67 -9.45
CA LEU A 211 26.36 7.38 -9.16
C LEU A 211 24.82 7.45 -9.20
N LEU A 212 24.20 6.40 -9.74
CA LEU A 212 22.76 6.22 -9.70
C LEU A 212 22.29 5.89 -8.27
N ASN A 213 21.20 6.49 -7.86
CA ASN A 213 20.53 6.23 -6.55
C ASN A 213 21.44 6.47 -5.33
N LEU A 214 22.39 7.43 -5.42
CA LEU A 214 23.25 7.79 -4.30
C LEU A 214 22.41 8.29 -3.12
N VAL A 215 22.54 7.62 -1.97
CA VAL A 215 21.92 8.05 -0.71
C VAL A 215 22.80 9.12 -0.08
N LYS A 216 22.25 10.30 0.11
CA LYS A 216 22.90 11.39 0.86
C LYS A 216 22.38 11.35 2.31
N TYR A 217 23.29 11.15 3.26
CA TYR A 217 23.00 11.18 4.69
C TYR A 217 23.02 12.62 5.22
#